data_5e16567a80104075cadac12bc61ff699
#
_entry.id   5e16567a80104075cadac12bc61ff699
#
_cell.length_a   1.000
_cell.length_b   1.000
_cell.length_c   1.000
_cell.angle_alpha   90.00
_cell.angle_beta   90.00
_cell.angle_gamma   90.00
#
_symmetry.space_group_name_H-M   'P 1'
#
loop_
_entity.id
_entity.type
_entity.pdbx_description
1 polymer ?
#
loop_
_entity_poly.entity_id
_entity_poly.type
_entity_poly.pdbx_seq_one_letter_code
_entity_poly.pdbx_strand_id
1 'polypeptide(L)' 'MRNEIRSLRTAHGLSQQQLAEAMDVSRQTINSIEKERYTPSLPLAIALARYFGTTVEDAFHVDNSS' A
#
# COMPACT_ATOMS: atom_id res chain seq x y z
N MET A 1 -7.18 -5.08 -6.86
CA MET A 1 -5.75 -5.37 -7.03
C MET A 1 -5.17 -5.88 -5.72
N ARG A 2 -4.60 -7.06 -5.75
CA ARG A 2 -3.96 -7.63 -4.56
C ARG A 2 -2.69 -6.85 -4.22
N ASN A 3 -2.37 -6.78 -2.93
CA ASN A 3 -1.16 -6.08 -2.52
C ASN A 3 -0.64 -6.63 -1.19
N GLU A 4 0.58 -6.24 -0.86
CA GLU A 4 1.28 -6.65 0.34
C GLU A 4 1.37 -5.51 1.37
N ILE A 5 0.57 -4.46 1.21
CA ILE A 5 0.71 -3.26 2.04
C ILE A 5 0.49 -3.56 3.51
N ARG A 6 -0.53 -4.35 3.83
CA ARG A 6 -0.78 -4.72 5.23
C ARG A 6 0.39 -5.49 5.83
N SER A 7 0.92 -6.47 5.09
CA SER A 7 2.06 -7.26 5.55
C SER A 7 3.29 -6.40 5.74
N LEU A 8 3.57 -5.52 4.78
CA LEU A 8 4.71 -4.61 4.85
C LEU A 8 4.54 -3.66 6.04
N ARG A 9 3.34 -3.12 6.21
CA ARG A 9 3.05 -2.19 7.31
C ARG A 9 3.26 -2.86 8.67
N THR A 10 2.69 -4.03 8.85
CA THR A 10 2.80 -4.73 10.14
C THR A 10 4.23 -5.19 10.41
N ALA A 11 4.97 -5.59 9.37
CA ALA A 11 6.37 -5.95 9.51
C ALA A 11 7.22 -4.77 9.96
N HIS A 12 6.81 -3.55 9.63
CA HIS A 12 7.51 -2.33 10.07
C HIS A 12 6.94 -1.78 11.38
N GLY A 13 5.99 -2.47 12.00
CA GLY A 13 5.43 -2.05 13.27
C GLY A 13 4.57 -0.80 13.19
N LEU A 14 3.97 -0.52 12.04
CA LEU A 14 3.19 0.70 11.82
C LEU A 14 1.69 0.43 11.91
N SER A 15 0.96 1.41 12.49
CA SER A 15 -0.50 1.41 12.40
C SER A 15 -0.93 1.97 11.04
N GLN A 16 -2.19 1.78 10.70
CA GLN A 16 -2.75 2.39 9.48
C GLN A 16 -2.62 3.91 9.53
N GLN A 17 -2.85 4.50 10.71
CA GLN A 17 -2.75 5.95 10.89
C GLN A 17 -1.32 6.43 10.66
N GLN A 18 -0.35 5.71 11.19
CA GLN A 18 1.06 6.08 11.01
C GLN A 18 1.48 6.02 9.55
N LEU A 19 1.05 4.99 8.83
CA LEU A 19 1.36 4.88 7.41
C LEU A 19 0.66 5.98 6.62
N ALA A 20 -0.60 6.28 6.96
CA ALA A 20 -1.33 7.35 6.31
C ALA A 20 -0.63 8.70 6.46
N GLU A 21 -0.14 8.99 7.67
CA GLU A 21 0.60 10.22 7.93
C GLU A 21 1.90 10.27 7.12
N ALA A 22 2.61 9.16 7.04
CA ALA A 22 3.85 9.09 6.26
C ALA A 22 3.60 9.33 4.78
N MET A 23 2.46 8.90 4.27
CA MET A 23 2.10 9.02 2.86
C MET A 23 1.30 10.29 2.56
N ASP A 24 0.96 11.06 3.59
CA ASP A 24 0.15 12.28 3.46
C ASP A 24 -1.23 11.99 2.84
N VAL A 25 -1.86 10.93 3.31
CA VAL A 25 -3.21 10.55 2.90
C VAL A 25 -4.03 10.22 4.14
N SER A 26 -5.33 10.01 3.97
CA SER A 26 -6.19 9.66 5.09
C SER A 26 -6.00 8.20 5.49
N ARG A 27 -6.29 7.90 6.75
CA ARG A 27 -6.29 6.51 7.23
C ARG A 27 -7.26 5.66 6.43
N GLN A 28 -8.40 6.23 6.04
CA GLN A 28 -9.40 5.50 5.24
C GLN A 28 -8.82 5.07 3.91
N THR A 29 -7.96 5.89 3.31
CA THR A 29 -7.30 5.54 2.06
C THR A 29 -6.43 4.30 2.25
N ILE A 30 -5.62 4.26 3.31
CA ILE A 30 -4.78 3.09 3.60
C ILE A 30 -5.65 1.87 3.84
N ASN A 31 -6.71 2.01 4.64
CA ASN A 31 -7.62 0.91 4.92
C ASN A 31 -8.25 0.35 3.63
N SER A 32 -8.68 1.22 2.74
CA SER A 32 -9.30 0.81 1.47
C SER A 32 -8.29 0.11 0.56
N ILE A 33 -7.04 0.57 0.54
CA ILE A 33 -5.98 -0.08 -0.23
C ILE A 33 -5.75 -1.50 0.31
N GLU A 34 -5.63 -1.64 1.63
CA GLU A 34 -5.35 -2.94 2.24
C GLU A 34 -6.49 -3.94 2.01
N LYS A 35 -7.72 -3.43 1.95
CA LYS A 35 -8.89 -4.27 1.66
C LYS A 35 -9.12 -4.50 0.18
N GLU A 36 -8.22 -4.00 -0.66
CA GLU A 36 -8.27 -4.17 -2.12
C GLU A 36 -9.52 -3.55 -2.76
N ARG A 37 -10.07 -2.53 -2.10
CA ARG A 37 -11.23 -1.79 -2.62
C ARG A 37 -10.84 -0.55 -3.39
N TYR A 38 -9.60 -0.12 -3.26
CA TYR A 38 -9.10 1.09 -3.90
C TYR A 38 -7.71 0.84 -4.43
N THR A 39 -7.52 1.11 -5.72
CA THR A 39 -6.21 1.03 -6.35
C THR A 39 -5.56 2.41 -6.25
N PRO A 40 -4.41 2.54 -5.58
CA PRO A 40 -3.77 3.83 -5.43
C PRO A 40 -3.30 4.38 -6.78
N SER A 41 -3.20 5.71 -6.85
CA SER A 41 -2.57 6.36 -8.00
C SER A 41 -1.14 5.87 -8.14
N LEU A 42 -0.58 6.00 -9.34
CA LEU A 42 0.81 5.59 -9.55
C LEU A 42 1.78 6.34 -8.61
N PRO A 43 1.67 7.66 -8.42
CA PRO A 43 2.55 8.33 -7.46
C PRO A 43 2.46 7.76 -6.04
N LEU A 44 1.25 7.45 -5.57
CA LEU A 44 1.08 6.88 -4.24
C LEU A 44 1.64 5.46 -4.18
N ALA A 45 1.42 4.65 -5.20
CA ALA A 45 1.96 3.29 -5.26
C ALA A 45 3.49 3.32 -5.21
N ILE A 46 4.12 4.23 -5.94
CA ILE A 46 5.57 4.38 -5.94
C ILE A 46 6.05 4.81 -4.56
N ALA A 47 5.37 5.78 -3.93
CA ALA A 47 5.73 6.26 -2.60
C ALA A 47 5.66 5.14 -1.56
N LEU A 48 4.60 4.33 -1.61
CA LEU A 48 4.45 3.19 -0.72
C LEU A 48 5.59 2.18 -0.90
N ALA A 49 5.89 1.84 -2.15
CA ALA A 49 6.95 0.88 -2.44
C ALA A 49 8.30 1.40 -1.93
N ARG A 50 8.61 2.65 -2.19
CA ARG A 50 9.86 3.26 -1.72
C ARG A 50 9.95 3.32 -0.21
N TYR A 51 8.83 3.64 0.44
CA TYR A 51 8.79 3.72 1.90
C TYR A 51 9.16 2.38 2.53
N PHE A 52 8.69 1.29 1.94
CA PHE A 52 8.96 -0.05 2.45
C PHE A 52 10.22 -0.69 1.84
N GLY A 53 10.94 0.03 0.98
CA GLY A 53 12.16 -0.50 0.39
C GLY A 53 11.93 -1.63 -0.59
N THR A 54 10.81 -1.60 -1.31
CA THR A 54 10.45 -2.62 -2.28
C THR A 54 10.07 -1.96 -3.61
N THR A 55 9.64 -2.76 -4.57
CA THR A 55 9.20 -2.26 -5.87
C THR A 55 7.68 -2.26 -5.94
N VAL A 56 7.13 -1.49 -6.88
CA VAL A 56 5.68 -1.49 -7.11
C VAL A 56 5.21 -2.89 -7.47
N GLU A 57 5.97 -3.60 -8.28
CA GLU A 57 5.61 -4.95 -8.72
C GLU A 57 5.58 -5.95 -7.56
N ASP A 58 6.42 -5.74 -6.55
CA ASP A 58 6.43 -6.61 -5.36
C ASP A 58 5.34 -6.22 -4.36
N ALA A 59 4.98 -4.95 -4.33
CA ALA A 59 3.99 -4.46 -3.38
C ALA A 59 2.55 -4.63 -3.89
N PHE A 60 2.35 -4.56 -5.20
CA PHE A 60 1.04 -4.63 -5.82
C PHE A 60 1.05 -5.67 -6.92
N HIS A 61 0.00 -6.49 -6.97
CA HIS A 61 -0.09 -7.59 -7.92
C HIS A 61 -1.30 -7.41 -8.82
N VAL A 62 -1.05 -7.44 -10.12
CA VAL A 62 -2.11 -7.47 -11.11
C VAL A 62 -2.54 -8.92 -11.28
N ASP A 63 -3.85 -9.15 -11.23
CA ASP A 63 -4.38 -10.49 -11.41
C ASP A 63 -4.38 -10.82 -12.90
N ASN A 64 -3.52 -11.73 -13.29
CA ASN A 64 -3.37 -12.15 -14.67
C ASN A 64 -4.19 -13.41 -14.97
N SER A 65 -5.38 -13.47 -14.46
CA SER A 65 -6.23 -14.64 -14.62
C SER A 65 -6.84 -14.76 -16.02
N SER A 66 -6.41 -13.96 -16.93
CA SER A 66 -6.88 -14.06 -18.31
C SER A 66 -6.50 -15.40 -18.93
#